data_94030c67a3365d5fbe5416e0ff6a5f8b
#
_entry.id   94030c67a3365d5fbe5416e0ff6a5f8b
#
_cell.length_a   1.000
_cell.length_b   1.000
_cell.length_c   1.000
_cell.angle_alpha   90.00
_cell.angle_beta   90.00
_cell.angle_gamma   90.00
#
_symmetry.space_group_name_H-M   'P 1'
#
loop_
_entity.id
_entity.type
_entity.pdbx_description
1 polymer ?
#
loop_
_entity_poly.entity_id
_entity_poly.type
_entity_poly.pdbx_seq_one_letter_code
_entity_poly.pdbx_strand_id
1 'polypeptide(L)'
;MRVLVAAVGRPRHRELAAAIEEYERRAARYWPLDAREVREEPARGRSPDHVRTREGERLLAAAAPASMLVVCDAEGTLMRSEEFAAWLLTLRQAGRDVAFLIGGAYGLSDDVRRRATLTLAFARWTLPHELARLVLAEQLYRAGTIGRGEPYHK
;
A
#
# COMPACT_ATOMS: atom_id res chain seq x y z
N MET A 1 -7.02 -1.58 -15.36
CA MET A 1 -6.12 -1.30 -14.21
C MET A 1 -6.65 -2.00 -12.98
N ARG A 2 -5.87 -2.86 -12.36
CA ARG A 2 -6.10 -3.42 -11.03
C ARG A 2 -5.24 -2.68 -10.01
N VAL A 3 -5.74 -2.54 -8.80
CA VAL A 3 -5.00 -2.02 -7.65
C VAL A 3 -4.77 -3.17 -6.69
N LEU A 4 -3.52 -3.47 -6.38
CA LEU A 4 -3.14 -4.48 -5.41
C LEU A 4 -2.52 -3.79 -4.20
N VAL A 5 -2.91 -4.21 -3.00
CA VAL A 5 -2.27 -3.82 -1.75
C VAL A 5 -1.67 -5.06 -1.12
N ALA A 6 -0.35 -5.13 -1.02
CA ALA A 6 0.35 -6.21 -0.36
C ALA A 6 0.98 -5.71 0.95
N ALA A 7 0.57 -6.27 2.06
CA ALA A 7 1.05 -5.87 3.39
C ALA A 7 1.61 -7.07 4.15
N VAL A 8 2.66 -6.84 4.95
CA VAL A 8 3.21 -7.85 5.85
C VAL A 8 2.32 -7.97 7.09
N GLY A 9 1.88 -9.19 7.39
CA GLY A 9 1.08 -9.51 8.57
C GLY A 9 -0.38 -9.13 8.46
N ARG A 10 -1.16 -9.67 9.38
CA ARG A 10 -2.58 -9.33 9.57
C ARG A 10 -2.70 -8.22 10.60
N PRO A 11 -3.72 -7.33 10.47
CA PRO A 11 -4.04 -6.39 11.52
C PRO A 11 -4.34 -7.14 12.83
N ARG A 12 -3.66 -6.73 13.93
CA ARG A 12 -3.82 -7.36 15.25
C ARG A 12 -4.88 -6.68 16.10
N HIS A 13 -5.05 -5.36 15.90
CA HIS A 13 -6.08 -4.58 16.58
C HIS A 13 -7.40 -4.71 15.85
N ARG A 14 -8.41 -5.24 16.56
CA ARG A 14 -9.74 -5.51 16.01
C ARG A 14 -10.39 -4.28 15.37
N GLU A 15 -10.24 -3.14 16.02
CA GLU A 15 -10.81 -1.87 15.56
C GLU A 15 -10.14 -1.38 14.28
N LEU A 16 -8.82 -1.51 14.18
CA LEU A 16 -8.07 -1.19 12.96
C LEU A 16 -8.40 -2.16 11.84
N ALA A 17 -8.50 -3.45 12.12
CA ALA A 17 -8.89 -4.46 11.14
C ALA A 17 -10.25 -4.13 10.53
N ALA A 18 -11.25 -3.80 11.36
CA ALA A 18 -12.58 -3.42 10.91
C ALA A 18 -12.57 -2.14 10.05
N ALA A 19 -11.78 -1.13 10.45
CA ALA A 19 -11.65 0.11 9.69
C ALA A 19 -10.96 -0.12 8.34
N ILE A 20 -9.89 -0.94 8.29
CA ILE A 20 -9.20 -1.31 7.05
C ILE A 20 -10.16 -2.00 6.09
N GLU A 21 -10.87 -3.02 6.56
CA GLU A 21 -11.84 -3.77 5.76
C GLU A 21 -12.93 -2.84 5.19
N GLU A 22 -13.45 -1.94 6.01
CA GLU A 22 -14.47 -0.98 5.58
C GLU A 22 -13.95 -0.05 4.47
N TYR A 23 -12.75 0.52 4.62
CA TYR A 23 -12.21 1.41 3.59
C TYR A 23 -11.74 0.66 2.33
N GLU A 24 -11.20 -0.54 2.45
CA GLU A 24 -10.89 -1.40 1.31
C GLU A 24 -12.17 -1.75 0.52
N ARG A 25 -13.25 -2.08 1.21
CA ARG A 25 -14.56 -2.33 0.60
C ARG A 25 -15.13 -1.09 -0.09
N ARG A 26 -14.96 0.11 0.49
CA ARG A 26 -15.36 1.37 -0.15
C ARG A 26 -14.50 1.66 -1.39
N ALA A 27 -13.20 1.50 -1.28
CA ALA A 27 -12.27 1.70 -2.40
C ALA A 27 -12.55 0.74 -3.57
N ALA A 28 -12.95 -0.50 -3.27
CA ALA A 28 -13.28 -1.52 -4.26
C ALA A 28 -14.47 -1.14 -5.18
N ARG A 29 -15.27 -0.14 -4.79
CA ARG A 29 -16.34 0.41 -5.67
C ARG A 29 -15.80 1.23 -6.84
N TYR A 30 -14.56 1.69 -6.74
CA TYR A 30 -13.90 2.58 -7.72
C TYR A 30 -12.76 1.89 -8.47
N TRP A 31 -12.10 0.94 -7.80
CA TRP A 31 -10.93 0.24 -8.30
C TRP A 31 -11.14 -1.26 -8.18
N PRO A 32 -10.80 -2.09 -9.20
CA PRO A 32 -10.60 -3.52 -9.00
C PRO A 32 -9.47 -3.73 -7.97
N LEU A 33 -9.84 -3.76 -6.68
CA LEU A 33 -8.92 -3.80 -5.54
C LEU A 33 -8.71 -5.25 -5.07
N ASP A 34 -7.44 -5.65 -4.92
CA ASP A 34 -7.02 -6.94 -4.35
C ASP A 34 -6.08 -6.65 -3.17
N ALA A 35 -6.52 -6.95 -1.96
CA ALA A 35 -5.72 -6.80 -0.75
C ALA A 35 -5.17 -8.14 -0.30
N ARG A 36 -3.85 -8.24 -0.16
CA ARG A 36 -3.14 -9.47 0.20
C ARG A 36 -2.29 -9.27 1.43
N GLU A 37 -2.34 -10.22 2.33
CA GLU A 37 -1.47 -10.29 3.48
C GLU A 37 -0.39 -11.35 3.23
N VAL A 38 0.86 -10.95 3.36
CA VAL A 38 1.99 -11.88 3.31
C VAL A 38 2.43 -12.24 4.73
N ARG A 39 2.93 -13.46 4.89
CA ARG A 39 3.34 -13.97 6.20
C ARG A 39 4.51 -13.15 6.76
N GLU A 40 4.40 -12.75 8.02
CA GLU A 40 5.51 -12.20 8.81
C GLU A 40 6.66 -13.22 8.92
N GLU A 41 7.89 -12.73 8.92
CA GLU A 41 9.04 -13.57 9.25
C GLU A 41 9.29 -13.53 10.76
N PRO A 42 9.43 -14.70 11.42
CA PRO A 42 9.76 -14.73 12.84
C PRO A 42 11.08 -14.03 13.13
N ALA A 43 11.05 -13.00 13.99
CA ALA A 43 12.22 -12.19 14.32
C ALA A 43 13.15 -12.84 15.35
N ARG A 44 12.67 -13.82 16.13
CA ARG A 44 13.45 -14.45 17.20
C ARG A 44 14.70 -15.14 16.65
N GLY A 45 15.88 -14.71 17.11
CA GLY A 45 17.17 -15.24 16.70
C GLY A 45 17.60 -14.88 15.27
N ARG A 46 16.96 -13.87 14.67
CA ARG A 46 17.25 -13.41 13.31
C ARG A 46 17.63 -11.93 13.29
N SER A 47 18.48 -11.54 12.34
CA SER A 47 18.80 -10.13 12.14
C SER A 47 17.61 -9.39 11.50
N PRO A 48 17.47 -8.05 11.73
CA PRO A 48 16.48 -7.23 11.02
C PRO A 48 16.58 -7.35 9.49
N ASP A 49 17.78 -7.45 8.95
CA ASP A 49 18.02 -7.62 7.51
C ASP A 49 17.46 -8.93 6.98
N HIS A 50 17.65 -10.03 7.72
CA HIS A 50 17.06 -11.33 7.35
C HIS A 50 15.54 -11.23 7.29
N VAL A 51 14.91 -10.63 8.31
CA VAL A 51 13.45 -10.46 8.37
C VAL A 51 12.97 -9.64 7.18
N ARG A 52 13.55 -8.45 6.94
CA ARG A 52 13.20 -7.59 5.81
C ARG A 52 13.34 -8.29 4.46
N THR A 53 14.42 -9.07 4.28
CA THR A 53 14.68 -9.80 3.04
C THR A 53 13.59 -10.84 2.78
N ARG A 54 13.26 -11.67 3.79
CA ARG A 54 12.25 -12.73 3.63
C ARG A 54 10.85 -12.17 3.42
N GLU A 55 10.49 -11.12 4.14
CA GLU A 55 9.21 -10.41 3.94
C GLU A 55 9.16 -9.73 2.57
N GLY A 56 10.26 -9.10 2.16
CA GLY A 56 10.40 -8.47 0.86
C GLY A 56 10.21 -9.43 -0.32
N GLU A 57 10.78 -10.64 -0.25
CA GLU A 57 10.59 -11.69 -1.25
C GLU A 57 9.10 -12.05 -1.40
N ARG A 58 8.39 -12.17 -0.27
CA ARG A 58 6.94 -12.48 -0.26
C ARG A 58 6.10 -11.34 -0.83
N LEU A 59 6.44 -10.09 -0.48
CA LEU A 59 5.78 -8.90 -1.03
C LEU A 59 5.95 -8.82 -2.56
N LEU A 60 7.18 -9.00 -3.05
CA LEU A 60 7.46 -8.99 -4.48
C LEU A 60 6.73 -10.11 -5.21
N ALA A 61 6.69 -11.32 -4.65
CA ALA A 61 5.95 -12.43 -5.22
C ALA A 61 4.44 -12.16 -5.27
N ALA A 62 3.89 -11.55 -4.21
CA ALA A 62 2.47 -11.15 -4.18
C ALA A 62 2.15 -10.07 -5.21
N ALA A 63 3.10 -9.17 -5.48
CA ALA A 63 2.95 -8.04 -6.40
C ALA A 63 3.31 -8.37 -7.86
N ALA A 64 3.86 -9.55 -8.14
CA ALA A 64 4.40 -9.91 -9.46
C ALA A 64 3.47 -9.63 -10.67
N PRO A 65 2.13 -9.70 -10.56
CA PRO A 65 1.24 -9.36 -11.66
C PRO A 65 1.19 -7.86 -12.02
N ALA A 66 1.63 -6.97 -11.12
CA ALA A 66 1.53 -5.53 -11.34
C ALA A 66 2.68 -5.00 -12.19
N SER A 67 2.37 -4.08 -13.10
CA SER A 67 3.36 -3.39 -13.94
C SER A 67 4.02 -2.20 -13.25
N MET A 68 3.49 -1.77 -12.10
CA MET A 68 3.97 -0.65 -11.32
C MET A 68 4.05 -1.00 -9.84
N LEU A 69 5.24 -0.91 -9.27
CA LEU A 69 5.48 -1.17 -7.84
C LEU A 69 5.61 0.15 -7.10
N VAL A 70 4.78 0.35 -6.10
CA VAL A 70 4.80 1.50 -5.19
C VAL A 70 5.16 1.04 -3.80
N VAL A 71 6.25 1.52 -3.28
CA VAL A 71 6.68 1.28 -1.90
C VAL A 71 6.13 2.38 -1.02
N CYS A 72 5.46 2.00 0.08
CA CYS A 72 4.98 2.93 1.09
C CYS A 72 6.05 3.11 2.18
N ASP A 73 6.69 4.28 2.20
CA ASP A 73 7.81 4.58 3.09
C ASP A 73 7.89 6.08 3.39
N ALA A 74 8.26 6.44 4.63
CA ALA A 74 8.35 7.84 5.08
C ALA A 74 9.38 8.68 4.29
N GLU A 75 10.39 8.03 3.70
CA GLU A 75 11.41 8.68 2.86
C GLU A 75 10.94 8.95 1.42
N GLY A 76 9.71 8.56 1.09
CA GLY A 76 9.14 8.71 -0.23
C GLY A 76 8.64 10.12 -0.57
N THR A 77 8.03 10.24 -1.73
CA THR A 77 7.38 11.46 -2.21
C THR A 77 6.06 11.66 -1.48
N LEU A 78 5.84 12.84 -0.93
CA LEU A 78 4.55 13.27 -0.41
C LEU A 78 3.66 13.73 -1.57
N MET A 79 2.41 13.33 -1.55
CA MET A 79 1.38 13.77 -2.49
C MET A 79 0.17 14.30 -1.73
N ARG A 80 -0.45 15.36 -2.23
CA ARG A 80 -1.79 15.76 -1.80
C ARG A 80 -2.80 14.74 -2.31
N SER A 81 -3.97 14.67 -1.68
CA SER A 81 -5.01 13.71 -2.09
C SER A 81 -5.42 13.88 -3.56
N GLU A 82 -5.48 15.13 -4.04
CA GLU A 82 -5.83 15.43 -5.43
C GLU A 82 -4.73 15.00 -6.41
N GLU A 83 -3.45 15.16 -6.03
CA GLU A 83 -2.30 14.71 -6.83
C GLU A 83 -2.26 13.19 -6.92
N PHE A 84 -2.50 12.50 -5.80
CA PHE A 84 -2.59 11.06 -5.75
C PHE A 84 -3.76 10.54 -6.61
N ALA A 85 -4.94 11.19 -6.53
CA ALA A 85 -6.09 10.86 -7.36
C ALA A 85 -5.79 11.05 -8.85
N ALA A 86 -5.19 12.18 -9.23
CA ALA A 86 -4.82 12.46 -10.62
C ALA A 86 -3.82 11.43 -11.15
N TRP A 87 -2.81 11.09 -10.35
CA TRP A 87 -1.83 10.07 -10.70
C TRP A 87 -2.48 8.68 -10.90
N LEU A 88 -3.37 8.24 -10.02
CA LEU A 88 -4.11 6.98 -10.18
C LEU A 88 -4.98 6.97 -11.45
N LEU A 89 -5.59 8.11 -11.78
CA LEU A 89 -6.40 8.24 -13.00
C LEU A 89 -5.54 8.14 -14.27
N THR A 90 -4.30 8.67 -14.28
CA THR A 90 -3.39 8.48 -15.41
C THR A 90 -3.02 7.01 -15.60
N LEU A 91 -2.80 6.26 -14.51
CA LEU A 91 -2.54 4.82 -14.58
C LEU A 91 -3.75 4.05 -15.13
N ARG A 92 -4.96 4.44 -14.71
CA ARG A 92 -6.21 3.85 -15.21
C ARG A 92 -6.35 4.08 -16.71
N GLN A 93 -6.13 5.30 -17.19
CA GLN A 93 -6.19 5.63 -18.61
C GLN A 93 -5.16 4.84 -19.43
N ALA A 94 -3.97 4.63 -18.86
CA ALA A 94 -2.91 3.83 -19.48
C ALA A 94 -3.10 2.30 -19.33
N GLY A 95 -4.17 1.84 -18.65
CA GLY A 95 -4.40 0.41 -18.40
C GLY A 95 -3.36 -0.29 -17.53
N ARG A 96 -2.56 0.48 -16.75
CA ARG A 96 -1.45 -0.05 -15.96
C ARG A 96 -1.92 -0.52 -14.58
N ASP A 97 -1.59 -1.76 -14.24
CA ASP A 97 -1.82 -2.31 -12.89
C ASP A 97 -0.77 -1.75 -11.91
N VAL A 98 -1.20 -1.48 -10.67
CA VAL A 98 -0.34 -0.93 -9.62
C VAL A 98 -0.42 -1.81 -8.37
N ALA A 99 0.73 -2.04 -7.73
CA ALA A 99 0.82 -2.70 -6.44
C ALA A 99 1.47 -1.78 -5.41
N PHE A 100 0.79 -1.58 -4.29
CA PHE A 100 1.29 -0.87 -3.11
C PHE A 100 1.86 -1.88 -2.12
N LEU A 101 3.11 -1.70 -1.71
CA LEU A 101 3.83 -2.57 -0.80
C LEU A 101 4.02 -1.91 0.55
N ILE A 102 3.51 -2.55 1.60
CA ILE A 102 3.63 -2.09 2.99
C ILE A 102 4.44 -3.11 3.77
N GLY A 103 5.60 -2.67 4.28
CA GLY A 103 6.51 -3.50 5.07
C GLY A 103 6.00 -3.80 6.46
N GLY A 104 6.65 -4.77 7.12
CA GLY A 104 6.40 -5.12 8.52
C GLY A 104 7.14 -4.22 9.52
N ALA A 105 7.33 -4.72 10.74
CA ALA A 105 7.91 -3.97 11.86
C ALA A 105 9.34 -3.45 11.61
N TYR A 106 10.12 -4.13 10.77
CA TYR A 106 11.49 -3.73 10.41
C TYR A 106 11.57 -2.95 9.09
N GLY A 107 10.42 -2.61 8.48
CA GLY A 107 10.36 -1.89 7.22
C GLY A 107 10.61 -2.79 6.01
N LEU A 108 11.04 -2.19 4.92
CA LEU A 108 11.24 -2.83 3.62
C LEU A 108 12.72 -3.08 3.34
N SER A 109 13.01 -4.16 2.62
CA SER A 109 14.38 -4.48 2.18
C SER A 109 14.85 -3.53 1.07
N ASP A 110 16.16 -3.39 0.92
CA ASP A 110 16.75 -2.58 -0.15
C ASP A 110 16.39 -3.12 -1.54
N ASP A 111 16.22 -4.43 -1.70
CA ASP A 111 15.81 -5.03 -2.97
C ASP A 111 14.40 -4.59 -3.37
N VAL A 112 13.45 -4.58 -2.42
CA VAL A 112 12.10 -4.06 -2.64
C VAL A 112 12.14 -2.58 -3.04
N ARG A 113 12.93 -1.76 -2.31
CA ARG A 113 13.09 -0.33 -2.60
C ARG A 113 13.66 -0.07 -3.99
N ARG A 114 14.70 -0.83 -4.40
CA ARG A 114 15.32 -0.69 -5.74
C ARG A 114 14.38 -1.05 -6.88
N ARG A 115 13.45 -1.98 -6.67
CA ARG A 115 12.47 -2.40 -7.68
C ARG A 115 11.26 -1.49 -7.75
N ALA A 116 11.10 -0.59 -6.78
CA ALA A 116 9.99 0.35 -6.75
C ALA A 116 10.06 1.33 -7.93
N THR A 117 8.94 1.52 -8.60
CA THR A 117 8.77 2.57 -9.59
C THR A 117 8.54 3.93 -8.91
N LEU A 118 7.94 3.88 -7.72
CA LEU A 118 7.64 5.05 -6.89
C LEU A 118 7.78 4.66 -5.42
N THR A 119 8.40 5.52 -4.63
CA THR A 119 8.32 5.50 -3.17
C THR A 119 7.37 6.59 -2.73
N LEU A 120 6.26 6.21 -2.08
CA LEU A 120 5.19 7.10 -1.63
C LEU A 120 5.24 7.25 -0.12
N ALA A 121 5.27 8.48 0.37
CA ALA A 121 5.14 8.79 1.78
C ALA A 121 3.73 9.29 2.10
N PHE A 122 3.15 8.78 3.18
CA PHE A 122 1.89 9.30 3.73
C PHE A 122 2.13 10.47 4.69
N ALA A 123 3.28 10.44 5.36
CA ALA A 123 3.79 11.47 6.27
C ALA A 123 5.32 11.33 6.35
N ARG A 124 5.98 12.34 6.94
CA ARG A 124 7.41 12.23 7.31
C ARG A 124 7.63 11.41 8.58
N TRP A 125 6.57 11.01 9.23
CA TRP A 125 6.60 10.17 10.42
C TRP A 125 6.50 8.70 10.02
N THR A 126 7.19 7.83 10.73
CA THR A 126 6.99 6.39 10.60
C THR A 126 5.62 6.02 11.16
N LEU A 127 4.80 5.37 10.35
CA LEU A 127 3.52 4.83 10.75
C LEU A 127 3.64 3.32 11.02
N PRO A 128 3.00 2.79 12.07
CA PRO A 128 2.79 1.35 12.18
C PRO A 128 2.13 0.81 10.90
N HIS A 129 2.52 -0.39 10.47
CA HIS A 129 2.06 -0.96 9.19
C HIS A 129 0.52 -1.06 9.07
N GLU A 130 -0.19 -1.30 10.17
CA GLU A 130 -1.67 -1.32 10.18
C GLU A 130 -2.26 0.08 9.91
N LEU A 131 -1.70 1.13 10.50
CA LEU A 131 -2.11 2.50 10.22
C LEU A 131 -1.75 2.93 8.80
N ALA A 132 -0.58 2.55 8.30
CA ALA A 132 -0.19 2.81 6.92
C ALA A 132 -1.19 2.19 5.94
N ARG A 133 -1.62 0.93 6.19
CA ARG A 133 -2.64 0.25 5.39
C ARG A 133 -3.99 0.96 5.45
N LEU A 134 -4.43 1.38 6.64
CA LEU A 134 -5.67 2.13 6.80
C LEU A 134 -5.65 3.46 6.05
N VAL A 135 -4.56 4.23 6.19
CA VAL A 135 -4.38 5.50 5.45
C VAL A 135 -4.42 5.27 3.95
N LEU A 136 -3.72 4.26 3.45
CA LEU A 136 -3.76 3.92 2.02
C LEU A 136 -5.16 3.56 1.55
N ALA A 137 -5.88 2.71 2.29
CA ALA A 137 -7.23 2.28 1.95
C ALA A 137 -8.20 3.48 1.88
N GLU A 138 -8.10 4.41 2.86
CA GLU A 138 -8.87 5.65 2.85
C GLU A 138 -8.53 6.53 1.66
N GLN A 139 -7.23 6.71 1.36
CA GLN A 139 -6.80 7.53 0.22
C GLN A 139 -7.17 6.93 -1.13
N LEU A 140 -7.20 5.61 -1.28
CA LEU A 140 -7.73 4.94 -2.47
C LEU A 140 -9.23 5.21 -2.64
N TYR A 141 -10.01 5.13 -1.56
CA TYR A 141 -11.41 5.49 -1.58
C TYR A 141 -11.61 6.96 -1.97
N ARG A 142 -10.90 7.88 -1.30
CA ARG A 142 -10.93 9.33 -1.58
C ARG A 142 -10.56 9.64 -3.02
N ALA A 143 -9.50 9.03 -3.55
CA ALA A 143 -9.09 9.19 -4.95
C ALA A 143 -10.21 8.75 -5.93
N GLY A 144 -10.93 7.69 -5.59
CA GLY A 144 -12.09 7.24 -6.36
C GLY A 144 -13.22 8.26 -6.37
N THR A 145 -13.53 8.85 -5.21
CA THR A 145 -14.58 9.90 -5.09
C THR A 145 -14.20 11.18 -5.82
N ILE A 146 -12.93 11.60 -5.75
CA ILE A 146 -12.40 12.74 -6.51
C ILE A 146 -12.57 12.48 -8.01
N GLY A 147 -12.16 11.30 -8.48
CA GLY A 147 -12.25 10.94 -9.90
C GLY A 147 -13.68 10.91 -10.46
N ARG A 148 -14.70 10.82 -9.60
CA ARG A 148 -16.12 10.87 -9.98
C ARG A 148 -16.80 12.19 -9.62
N GLY A 149 -16.09 13.16 -9.04
CA GLY A 149 -16.69 14.42 -8.59
C GLY A 149 -17.68 14.27 -7.43
N GLU A 150 -17.53 13.22 -6.62
CA GLU A 150 -18.42 12.97 -5.48
C GLU A 150 -18.03 13.83 -4.26
N PRO A 151 -18.99 14.21 -3.38
CA PRO A 151 -18.79 15.23 -2.33
C PRO A 151 -18.06 14.71 -1.07
N TYR A 152 -17.32 13.60 -1.13
CA TYR A 152 -16.55 13.10 0.01
C TYR A 152 -15.31 13.95 0.30
N HIS A 153 -14.59 14.33 -0.76
CA HIS A 153 -13.46 15.23 -0.65
C HIS A 153 -13.96 16.68 -0.70
N LYS A 154 -13.84 17.38 0.43
CA LYS A 154 -14.24 18.80 0.57
C LYS A 154 -13.04 19.65 0.91
#